data_e0e0208c137ebcdae933607badd5dfac
#
_entry.id   e0e0208c137ebcdae933607badd5dfac
#
_cell.length_a   1.000
_cell.length_b   1.000
_cell.length_c   1.000
_cell.angle_alpha   90.00
_cell.angle_beta   90.00
_cell.angle_gamma   90.00
#
_symmetry.space_group_name_H-M   'P 1'
#
loop_
_entity.id
_entity.type
_entity.pdbx_description
1 polymer ?
#
loop_
_entity_poly.entity_id
_entity_poly.type
_entity_poly.pdbx_seq_one_letter_code
_entity_poly.pdbx_strand_id
1 'polypeptide(L)'
;MEPVLDIAAGTGLVLLLLATAFIERFWGRLLTVALVAALAYAVYPIVLRQSLPAFLGGLDGTDLQTLAAVLAFDGVLGCAGATLLLRMRHAQPLHGVRWKRWLRRLAAYPVGVVAVLALFYLEMKVFDAASEWSFETTAMVLCLAIVLAGTAGSEAIRRLLPDIDLRVELRLLVHVGQVMLAAALTAYALQGGVERSATALEAGPHAVVAGVAVLGMLVGYWSHRRRLRRLAN
;
A
#
# COMPACT_ATOMS: atom_id res chain seq x y z
N MET A 1 -1.71 -11.79 15.29
CA MET A 1 -1.00 -11.73 14.00
C MET A 1 -1.92 -11.30 12.87
N GLU A 2 -3.05 -11.94 12.69
CA GLU A 2 -4.01 -11.65 11.61
C GLU A 2 -4.36 -10.17 11.45
N PRO A 3 -4.71 -9.38 12.52
CA PRO A 3 -5.05 -7.97 12.35
C PRO A 3 -3.93 -7.10 11.75
N VAL A 4 -2.68 -7.47 11.99
CA VAL A 4 -1.52 -6.74 11.46
C VAL A 4 -1.36 -7.01 9.97
N LEU A 5 -1.55 -8.26 9.54
CA LEU A 5 -1.56 -8.64 8.14
C LEU A 5 -2.74 -7.99 7.40
N ASP A 6 -3.91 -7.89 8.05
CA ASP A 6 -5.06 -7.17 7.50
C ASP A 6 -4.77 -5.70 7.25
N ILE A 7 -4.09 -5.02 8.20
CA ILE A 7 -3.68 -3.62 8.04
C ILE A 7 -2.64 -3.50 6.91
N ALA A 8 -1.65 -4.39 6.86
CA ALA A 8 -0.65 -4.39 5.81
C ALA A 8 -1.27 -4.63 4.43
N ALA A 9 -2.18 -5.60 4.33
CA ALA A 9 -2.92 -5.90 3.10
C ALA A 9 -3.82 -4.73 2.69
N GLY A 10 -4.58 -4.16 3.64
CA GLY A 10 -5.39 -2.97 3.41
C GLY A 10 -4.57 -1.80 2.87
N THR A 11 -3.38 -1.58 3.44
CA THR A 11 -2.44 -0.55 2.96
C THR A 11 -2.00 -0.83 1.52
N GLY A 12 -1.65 -2.07 1.19
CA GLY A 12 -1.28 -2.48 -0.17
C GLY A 12 -2.41 -2.28 -1.19
N LEU A 13 -3.64 -2.62 -0.82
CA LEU A 13 -4.82 -2.40 -1.68
C LEU A 13 -5.11 -0.92 -1.90
N VAL A 14 -5.01 -0.09 -0.87
CA VAL A 14 -5.16 1.38 -0.99
C VAL A 14 -4.10 1.96 -1.91
N LEU A 15 -2.85 1.51 -1.79
CA LEU A 15 -1.77 1.93 -2.69
C LEU A 15 -2.02 1.51 -4.13
N LEU A 16 -2.55 0.32 -4.37
CA LEU A 16 -2.96 -0.15 -5.70
C LEU A 16 -4.05 0.74 -6.30
N LEU A 17 -5.08 1.08 -5.52
CA LEU A 17 -6.15 1.98 -5.95
C LEU A 17 -5.63 3.39 -6.24
N LEU A 18 -4.75 3.92 -5.39
CA LEU A 18 -4.12 5.21 -5.63
C LEU A 18 -3.25 5.19 -6.89
N ALA A 19 -2.45 4.14 -7.11
CA ALA A 19 -1.63 3.99 -8.32
C ALA A 19 -2.51 3.97 -9.58
N THR A 20 -3.62 3.23 -9.57
CA THR A 20 -4.55 3.18 -10.71
C THR A 20 -5.28 4.50 -10.91
N ALA A 21 -5.58 5.26 -9.84
CA ALA A 21 -6.22 6.57 -9.92
C ALA A 21 -5.37 7.65 -10.62
N PHE A 22 -4.04 7.45 -10.75
CA PHE A 22 -3.17 8.33 -11.56
C PHE A 22 -3.34 8.14 -13.07
N ILE A 23 -3.94 7.04 -13.52
CA ILE A 23 -4.19 6.79 -14.93
C ILE A 23 -5.37 7.63 -15.38
N GLU A 24 -5.15 8.60 -16.27
CA GLU A 24 -6.20 9.54 -16.70
C GLU A 24 -7.30 8.86 -17.52
N ARG A 25 -6.90 7.95 -18.42
CA ARG A 25 -7.84 7.28 -19.34
C ARG A 25 -8.55 6.14 -18.63
N PHE A 26 -9.88 6.11 -18.74
CA PHE A 26 -10.72 5.03 -18.19
C PHE A 26 -10.26 3.64 -18.66
N TRP A 27 -10.07 3.46 -19.98
CA TRP A 27 -9.60 2.20 -20.55
C TRP A 27 -8.23 1.76 -20.02
N GLY A 28 -7.33 2.72 -19.76
CA GLY A 28 -6.04 2.43 -19.16
C GLY A 28 -6.18 1.89 -17.72
N ARG A 29 -7.08 2.46 -16.92
CA ARG A 29 -7.38 1.96 -15.57
C ARG A 29 -7.98 0.56 -15.61
N LEU A 30 -9.01 0.38 -16.45
CA LEU A 30 -9.65 -0.91 -16.63
C LEU A 30 -8.65 -1.99 -17.05
N LEU A 31 -7.78 -1.68 -18.02
CA LEU A 31 -6.72 -2.60 -18.46
C LEU A 31 -5.75 -2.94 -17.32
N THR A 32 -5.32 -1.94 -16.54
CA THR A 32 -4.39 -2.16 -15.42
C THR A 32 -5.03 -3.05 -14.35
N VAL A 33 -6.29 -2.78 -13.99
CA VAL A 33 -7.00 -3.59 -12.99
C VAL A 33 -7.29 -5.00 -13.53
N ALA A 34 -7.62 -5.13 -14.82
CA ALA A 34 -7.79 -6.43 -15.46
C ALA A 34 -6.50 -7.26 -15.50
N LEU A 35 -5.34 -6.61 -15.71
CA LEU A 35 -4.04 -7.27 -15.61
C LEU A 35 -3.74 -7.74 -14.19
N VAL A 36 -4.09 -6.94 -13.17
CA VAL A 36 -3.97 -7.33 -11.76
C VAL A 36 -4.88 -8.52 -11.45
N ALA A 37 -6.13 -8.52 -11.90
CA ALA A 37 -7.05 -9.64 -11.76
C ALA A 37 -6.56 -10.89 -12.50
N ALA A 38 -6.01 -10.74 -13.71
CA ALA A 38 -5.41 -11.85 -14.46
C ALA A 38 -4.18 -12.43 -13.74
N LEU A 39 -3.36 -11.59 -13.09
CA LEU A 39 -2.25 -12.04 -12.27
C LEU A 39 -2.76 -12.83 -11.05
N ALA A 40 -3.78 -12.32 -10.36
CA ALA A 40 -4.44 -13.03 -9.27
C ALA A 40 -4.94 -14.40 -9.77
N TYR A 41 -5.67 -14.45 -10.88
CA TYR A 41 -6.13 -15.73 -11.46
C TYR A 41 -4.97 -16.68 -11.82
N ALA A 42 -3.85 -16.17 -12.31
CA ALA A 42 -2.68 -16.99 -12.64
C ALA A 42 -1.98 -17.58 -11.40
N VAL A 43 -2.09 -16.90 -10.26
CA VAL A 43 -1.39 -17.29 -9.01
C VAL A 43 -2.27 -18.16 -8.11
N TYR A 44 -3.60 -18.19 -8.29
CA TYR A 44 -4.50 -18.95 -7.42
C TYR A 44 -4.12 -20.42 -7.22
N PRO A 45 -3.56 -21.17 -8.22
CA PRO A 45 -3.17 -22.56 -7.97
C PRO A 45 -2.00 -22.71 -6.98
N ILE A 46 -1.20 -21.65 -6.84
CA ILE A 46 -0.11 -21.59 -5.86
C ILE A 46 -0.69 -21.31 -4.48
N VAL A 47 -1.65 -20.40 -4.40
CA VAL A 47 -2.36 -20.05 -3.16
C VAL A 47 -3.08 -21.27 -2.57
N LEU A 48 -3.72 -22.06 -3.41
CA LEU A 48 -4.44 -23.28 -2.97
C LEU A 48 -3.55 -24.34 -2.31
N ARG A 49 -2.25 -24.29 -2.53
CA ARG A 49 -1.30 -25.21 -1.87
C ARG A 49 -1.01 -24.83 -0.42
N GLN A 50 -1.43 -23.63 -0.01
CA GLN A 50 -1.22 -23.09 1.33
C GLN A 50 -2.58 -22.80 1.97
N SER A 51 -2.83 -23.34 3.15
CA SER A 51 -4.01 -22.95 3.93
C SER A 51 -3.68 -21.72 4.76
N LEU A 52 -4.64 -20.80 4.90
CA LEU A 52 -4.47 -19.61 5.72
C LEU A 52 -4.06 -19.91 7.17
N PRO A 53 -4.66 -20.91 7.86
CA PRO A 53 -4.23 -21.29 9.21
C PRO A 53 -2.78 -21.80 9.26
N ALA A 54 -2.36 -22.61 8.28
CA ALA A 54 -0.98 -23.11 8.21
C ALA A 54 0.02 -21.98 7.93
N PHE A 55 -0.34 -21.03 7.05
CA PHE A 55 0.45 -19.83 6.78
C PHE A 55 0.60 -18.98 8.05
N LEU A 56 -0.50 -18.68 8.74
CA LEU A 56 -0.48 -17.87 9.96
C LEU A 56 0.26 -18.57 11.13
N GLY A 57 0.10 -19.90 11.24
CA GLY A 57 0.75 -20.70 12.27
C GLY A 57 2.24 -20.96 12.01
N GLY A 58 2.67 -20.86 10.74
CA GLY A 58 4.07 -21.01 10.34
C GLY A 58 4.88 -19.72 10.40
N LEU A 59 4.24 -18.57 10.59
CA LEU A 59 4.95 -17.27 10.66
C LEU A 59 5.75 -17.20 11.97
N ASP A 60 7.05 -17.14 11.84
CA ASP A 60 7.98 -16.94 12.94
C ASP A 60 8.48 -15.48 13.04
N GLY A 61 9.34 -15.21 14.00
CA GLY A 61 9.95 -13.88 14.17
C GLY A 61 10.78 -13.43 12.97
N THR A 62 11.38 -14.38 12.24
CA THR A 62 12.19 -14.12 11.04
C THR A 62 11.31 -13.71 9.86
N ASP A 63 10.17 -14.38 9.70
CA ASP A 63 9.19 -14.04 8.67
C ASP A 63 8.61 -12.66 8.88
N LEU A 64 8.33 -12.30 10.15
CA LEU A 64 7.88 -10.96 10.50
C LEU A 64 8.91 -9.88 10.23
N GLN A 65 10.19 -10.15 10.53
CA GLN A 65 11.28 -9.23 10.18
C GLN A 65 11.41 -9.07 8.67
N THR A 66 11.26 -10.15 7.92
CA THR A 66 11.27 -10.13 6.45
C THR A 66 10.11 -9.31 5.90
N LEU A 67 8.90 -9.52 6.42
CA LEU A 67 7.73 -8.73 6.05
C LEU A 67 7.92 -7.25 6.38
N ALA A 68 8.44 -6.95 7.58
CA ALA A 68 8.75 -5.59 7.98
C ALA A 68 9.79 -4.93 7.06
N ALA A 69 10.85 -5.67 6.68
CA ALA A 69 11.86 -5.18 5.75
C ALA A 69 11.26 -4.87 4.36
N VAL A 70 10.39 -5.74 3.82
CA VAL A 70 9.69 -5.52 2.56
C VAL A 70 8.77 -4.30 2.63
N LEU A 71 7.99 -4.16 3.71
CA LEU A 71 7.13 -3.01 3.97
C LEU A 71 7.95 -1.71 4.05
N ALA A 72 9.06 -1.71 4.78
CA ALA A 72 9.94 -0.55 4.91
C ALA A 72 10.54 -0.14 3.57
N PHE A 73 11.09 -1.10 2.82
CA PHE A 73 11.72 -0.86 1.53
C PHE A 73 10.73 -0.28 0.52
N ASP A 74 9.57 -0.91 0.38
CA ASP A 74 8.50 -0.46 -0.51
C ASP A 74 7.98 0.93 -0.10
N GLY A 75 7.79 1.16 1.21
CA GLY A 75 7.38 2.45 1.76
C GLY A 75 8.38 3.57 1.48
N VAL A 76 9.69 3.33 1.68
CA VAL A 76 10.74 4.31 1.39
C VAL A 76 10.82 4.62 -0.10
N LEU A 77 10.77 3.61 -0.97
CA LEU A 77 10.72 3.81 -2.42
C LEU A 77 9.48 4.60 -2.84
N GLY A 78 8.33 4.29 -2.24
CA GLY A 78 7.09 5.01 -2.49
C GLY A 78 7.14 6.47 -2.06
N CYS A 79 7.72 6.77 -0.89
CA CYS A 79 7.97 8.14 -0.43
C CYS A 79 8.90 8.89 -1.39
N ALA A 80 9.99 8.25 -1.83
CA ALA A 80 10.91 8.83 -2.80
C ALA A 80 10.22 9.13 -4.14
N GLY A 81 9.40 8.19 -4.64
CA GLY A 81 8.60 8.37 -5.85
C GLY A 81 7.60 9.52 -5.75
N ALA A 82 6.85 9.59 -4.65
CA ALA A 82 5.87 10.66 -4.40
C ALA A 82 6.55 12.03 -4.31
N THR A 83 7.64 12.14 -3.55
CA THR A 83 8.44 13.39 -3.46
C THR A 83 9.03 13.80 -4.82
N LEU A 84 9.50 12.86 -5.60
CA LEU A 84 10.01 13.12 -6.94
C LEU A 84 8.90 13.67 -7.86
N LEU A 85 7.70 13.09 -7.81
CA LEU A 85 6.55 13.57 -8.58
C LEU A 85 6.18 15.00 -8.20
N LEU A 86 6.10 15.32 -6.90
CA LEU A 86 5.82 16.68 -6.43
C LEU A 86 6.88 17.67 -6.92
N ARG A 87 8.17 17.33 -6.79
CA ARG A 87 9.27 18.18 -7.28
C ARG A 87 9.20 18.40 -8.79
N MET A 88 8.93 17.35 -9.57
CA MET A 88 8.84 17.44 -11.03
C MET A 88 7.65 18.26 -11.53
N ARG A 89 6.57 18.34 -10.75
CA ARG A 89 5.41 19.17 -11.10
C ARG A 89 5.64 20.65 -10.83
N HIS A 90 6.33 20.97 -9.75
CA HIS A 90 6.63 22.37 -9.36
C HIS A 90 7.87 22.92 -10.05
N ALA A 91 8.71 22.07 -10.66
CA ALA A 91 9.80 22.52 -11.49
C ALA A 91 9.27 23.03 -12.84
N GLN A 92 9.83 24.15 -13.32
CA GLN A 92 9.48 24.72 -14.63
C GLN A 92 9.54 23.64 -15.73
N PRO A 93 8.67 23.73 -16.77
CA PRO A 93 8.61 22.75 -17.84
C PRO A 93 9.97 22.62 -18.49
N LEU A 94 10.69 21.57 -18.13
CA LEU A 94 11.98 21.20 -18.71
C LEU A 94 11.73 20.69 -20.12
N HIS A 95 11.70 21.60 -21.08
CA HIS A 95 11.63 21.26 -22.49
C HIS A 95 12.82 20.38 -22.86
N GLY A 96 12.57 19.19 -23.37
CA GLY A 96 13.52 18.47 -24.19
C GLY A 96 14.06 17.11 -23.74
N VAL A 97 13.86 16.66 -22.51
CA VAL A 97 14.52 15.41 -22.07
C VAL A 97 13.52 14.25 -21.99
N ARG A 98 13.54 13.34 -22.96
CA ARG A 98 12.66 12.14 -23.05
C ARG A 98 12.73 11.27 -21.77
N TRP A 99 13.91 11.11 -21.17
CA TRP A 99 14.10 10.29 -19.98
C TRP A 99 13.37 10.83 -18.74
N LYS A 100 13.25 12.17 -18.58
CA LYS A 100 12.48 12.78 -17.46
C LYS A 100 11.00 12.48 -17.56
N ARG A 101 10.47 12.40 -18.79
CA ARG A 101 9.09 12.01 -19.04
C ARG A 101 8.85 10.55 -18.69
N TRP A 102 9.81 9.68 -19.01
CA TRP A 102 9.79 8.27 -18.66
C TRP A 102 9.90 8.08 -17.13
N LEU A 103 10.84 8.77 -16.47
CA LEU A 103 11.01 8.73 -15.01
C LEU A 103 9.75 9.21 -14.28
N ARG A 104 9.07 10.26 -14.78
CA ARG A 104 7.79 10.72 -14.23
C ARG A 104 6.70 9.64 -14.36
N ARG A 105 6.65 8.93 -15.47
CA ARG A 105 5.71 7.81 -15.66
C ARG A 105 6.04 6.68 -14.68
N LEU A 106 7.28 6.33 -14.54
CA LEU A 106 7.74 5.28 -13.63
C LEU A 106 7.43 5.63 -12.17
N ALA A 107 7.70 6.86 -11.74
CA ALA A 107 7.38 7.34 -10.40
C ALA A 107 5.86 7.42 -10.14
N ALA A 108 5.04 7.62 -11.18
CA ALA A 108 3.58 7.64 -11.05
C ALA A 108 2.97 6.25 -10.86
N TYR A 109 3.62 5.18 -11.40
CA TYR A 109 3.04 3.84 -11.54
C TYR A 109 3.68 2.69 -10.74
N PRO A 110 4.49 2.85 -9.69
CA PRO A 110 4.97 1.69 -9.00
C PRO A 110 3.78 1.01 -8.28
N VAL A 111 3.35 -0.12 -8.83
CA VAL A 111 2.64 -1.12 -8.04
C VAL A 111 3.68 -1.70 -7.11
N GLY A 112 3.62 -1.36 -5.82
CA GLY A 112 4.58 -1.83 -4.84
C GLY A 112 4.50 -3.35 -4.65
N VAL A 113 5.58 -3.93 -4.17
CA VAL A 113 5.62 -5.36 -3.79
C VAL A 113 4.53 -5.67 -2.76
N VAL A 114 4.25 -4.72 -1.86
CA VAL A 114 3.20 -4.85 -0.83
C VAL A 114 1.81 -4.99 -1.43
N ALA A 115 1.51 -4.35 -2.56
CA ALA A 115 0.24 -4.52 -3.23
C ALA A 115 0.06 -5.94 -3.80
N VAL A 116 1.15 -6.56 -4.29
CA VAL A 116 1.13 -7.94 -4.76
C VAL A 116 0.94 -8.91 -3.59
N LEU A 117 1.65 -8.70 -2.49
CA LEU A 117 1.48 -9.51 -1.27
C LEU A 117 0.07 -9.36 -0.67
N ALA A 118 -0.49 -8.16 -0.73
CA ALA A 118 -1.85 -7.89 -0.29
C ALA A 118 -2.90 -8.67 -1.10
N LEU A 119 -2.72 -8.77 -2.40
CA LEU A 119 -3.59 -9.57 -3.27
C LEU A 119 -3.47 -11.06 -2.93
N PHE A 120 -2.26 -11.56 -2.76
CA PHE A 120 -2.01 -12.96 -2.38
C PHE A 120 -2.67 -13.31 -1.05
N TYR A 121 -2.53 -12.44 -0.04
CA TYR A 121 -3.17 -12.60 1.26
C TYR A 121 -4.70 -12.53 1.17
N LEU A 122 -5.24 -11.59 0.37
CA LEU A 122 -6.66 -11.48 0.12
C LEU A 122 -7.22 -12.76 -0.53
N GLU A 123 -6.51 -13.33 -1.49
CA GLU A 123 -6.88 -14.60 -2.11
C GLU A 123 -6.97 -15.73 -1.07
N MET A 124 -5.95 -15.88 -0.23
CA MET A 124 -5.98 -16.91 0.83
C MET A 124 -7.21 -16.73 1.74
N LYS A 125 -7.53 -15.51 2.15
CA LYS A 125 -8.72 -15.22 2.98
C LYS A 125 -10.03 -15.56 2.27
N VAL A 126 -10.13 -15.21 0.99
CA VAL A 126 -11.34 -15.48 0.21
C VAL A 126 -11.53 -16.97 0.00
N PHE A 127 -10.47 -17.71 -0.30
CA PHE A 127 -10.55 -19.17 -0.46
C PHE A 127 -10.88 -19.91 0.85
N ASP A 128 -10.36 -19.41 1.99
CA ASP A 128 -10.68 -19.95 3.31
C ASP A 128 -12.16 -19.70 3.67
N ALA A 129 -12.65 -18.49 3.39
CA ALA A 129 -14.04 -18.11 3.64
C ALA A 129 -15.05 -18.78 2.70
N ALA A 130 -14.68 -19.07 1.47
CA ALA A 130 -15.54 -19.61 0.42
C ALA A 130 -15.36 -21.14 0.24
N SER A 131 -15.13 -21.86 1.32
CA SER A 131 -14.84 -23.31 1.33
C SER A 131 -15.94 -24.19 0.70
N GLU A 132 -17.17 -23.67 0.60
CA GLU A 132 -18.32 -24.38 0.01
C GLU A 132 -18.36 -24.28 -1.53
N TRP A 133 -17.60 -23.37 -2.14
CA TRP A 133 -17.60 -23.12 -3.57
C TRP A 133 -16.45 -23.90 -4.25
N SER A 134 -16.61 -24.16 -5.55
CA SER A 134 -15.48 -24.67 -6.32
C SER A 134 -14.38 -23.61 -6.39
N PHE A 135 -13.12 -24.04 -6.29
CA PHE A 135 -11.96 -23.13 -6.32
C PHE A 135 -11.94 -22.24 -7.58
N GLU A 136 -12.31 -22.80 -8.72
CA GLU A 136 -12.37 -22.07 -9.97
C GLU A 136 -13.46 -20.97 -9.94
N THR A 137 -14.64 -21.29 -9.41
CA THR A 137 -15.73 -20.32 -9.24
C THR A 137 -15.30 -19.20 -8.30
N THR A 138 -14.66 -19.53 -7.18
CA THR A 138 -14.15 -18.55 -6.21
C THR A 138 -13.10 -17.64 -6.85
N ALA A 139 -12.16 -18.19 -7.63
CA ALA A 139 -11.17 -17.43 -8.36
C ALA A 139 -11.81 -16.47 -9.38
N MET A 140 -12.79 -16.93 -10.16
CA MET A 140 -13.49 -16.08 -11.13
C MET A 140 -14.25 -14.93 -10.46
N VAL A 141 -14.98 -15.23 -9.36
CA VAL A 141 -15.72 -14.22 -8.60
C VAL A 141 -14.77 -13.20 -7.99
N LEU A 142 -13.64 -13.65 -7.44
CA LEU A 142 -12.62 -12.76 -6.90
C LEU A 142 -12.03 -11.87 -8.00
N CYS A 143 -11.69 -12.40 -9.16
CA CYS A 143 -11.22 -11.61 -10.30
C CYS A 143 -12.23 -10.54 -10.72
N LEU A 144 -13.51 -10.91 -10.82
CA LEU A 144 -14.58 -9.98 -11.13
C LEU A 144 -14.69 -8.89 -10.04
N ALA A 145 -14.61 -9.27 -8.77
CA ALA A 145 -14.64 -8.34 -7.65
C ALA A 145 -13.45 -7.37 -7.69
N ILE A 146 -12.23 -7.86 -7.99
CA ILE A 146 -11.03 -7.02 -8.17
C ILE A 146 -11.26 -6.01 -9.29
N VAL A 147 -11.79 -6.43 -10.45
CA VAL A 147 -12.04 -5.53 -11.58
C VAL A 147 -13.07 -4.48 -11.22
N LEU A 148 -14.19 -4.85 -10.62
CA LEU A 148 -15.25 -3.94 -10.23
C LEU A 148 -14.79 -2.98 -9.13
N ALA A 149 -14.25 -3.51 -8.02
CA ALA A 149 -13.80 -2.70 -6.89
C ALA A 149 -12.61 -1.82 -7.26
N GLY A 150 -11.65 -2.33 -8.03
CA GLY A 150 -10.49 -1.58 -8.50
C GLY A 150 -10.87 -0.43 -9.42
N THR A 151 -11.78 -0.68 -10.37
CA THR A 151 -12.25 0.36 -11.31
C THR A 151 -13.11 1.40 -10.59
N ALA A 152 -14.09 0.96 -9.80
CA ALA A 152 -14.97 1.85 -9.05
C ALA A 152 -14.20 2.64 -7.98
N GLY A 153 -13.30 2.00 -7.23
CA GLY A 153 -12.48 2.63 -6.20
C GLY A 153 -11.53 3.67 -6.76
N SER A 154 -10.85 3.36 -7.88
CA SER A 154 -9.98 4.33 -8.54
C SER A 154 -10.76 5.54 -9.09
N GLU A 155 -11.97 5.34 -9.60
CA GLU A 155 -12.84 6.42 -10.04
C GLU A 155 -13.37 7.24 -8.85
N ALA A 156 -13.74 6.60 -7.75
CA ALA A 156 -14.15 7.28 -6.52
C ALA A 156 -13.03 8.18 -5.98
N ILE A 157 -11.79 7.67 -5.91
CA ILE A 157 -10.62 8.47 -5.51
C ILE A 157 -10.46 9.69 -6.42
N ARG A 158 -10.63 9.54 -7.72
CA ARG A 158 -10.52 10.67 -8.66
C ARG A 158 -11.60 11.73 -8.48
N ARG A 159 -12.81 11.32 -8.13
CA ARG A 159 -13.92 12.25 -7.86
C ARG A 159 -13.77 12.96 -6.53
N LEU A 160 -13.32 12.24 -5.50
CA LEU A 160 -13.08 12.79 -4.17
C LEU A 160 -11.85 13.69 -4.13
N LEU A 161 -10.81 13.34 -4.87
CA LEU A 161 -9.53 14.04 -4.95
C LEU A 161 -9.24 14.42 -6.40
N PRO A 162 -9.91 15.44 -6.95
CA PRO A 162 -9.75 15.84 -8.34
C PRO A 162 -8.34 16.36 -8.63
N ASP A 163 -7.70 17.00 -7.66
CA ASP A 163 -6.33 17.47 -7.78
C ASP A 163 -5.32 16.32 -7.67
N ILE A 164 -4.39 16.30 -8.66
CA ILE A 164 -3.33 15.30 -8.70
C ILE A 164 -2.36 15.49 -7.52
N ASP A 165 -2.13 16.73 -7.08
CA ASP A 165 -1.20 17.00 -5.98
C ASP A 165 -1.73 16.41 -4.67
N LEU A 166 -3.03 16.54 -4.41
CA LEU A 166 -3.68 15.89 -3.26
C LEU A 166 -3.56 14.36 -3.32
N ARG A 167 -3.67 13.77 -4.52
CA ARG A 167 -3.48 12.31 -4.68
C ARG A 167 -2.04 11.89 -4.40
N VAL A 168 -1.04 12.69 -4.83
CA VAL A 168 0.37 12.42 -4.53
C VAL A 168 0.67 12.59 -3.04
N GLU A 169 0.09 13.61 -2.40
CA GLU A 169 0.23 13.83 -0.96
C GLU A 169 -0.41 12.68 -0.16
N LEU A 170 -1.61 12.25 -0.53
CA LEU A 170 -2.25 11.09 0.10
C LEU A 170 -1.41 9.83 -0.06
N ARG A 171 -0.87 9.60 -1.26
CA ARG A 171 0.04 8.46 -1.50
C ARG A 171 1.28 8.54 -0.63
N LEU A 172 1.88 9.73 -0.47
CA LEU A 172 3.02 9.95 0.42
C LEU A 172 2.65 9.60 1.87
N LEU A 173 1.48 10.06 2.35
CA LEU A 173 1.00 9.74 3.70
C LEU A 173 0.80 8.25 3.93
N VAL A 174 0.24 7.53 2.95
CA VAL A 174 0.06 6.07 3.05
C VAL A 174 1.41 5.36 3.11
N HIS A 175 2.40 5.76 2.30
CA HIS A 175 3.75 5.19 2.36
C HIS A 175 4.48 5.52 3.67
N VAL A 176 4.28 6.71 4.24
CA VAL A 176 4.80 7.03 5.58
C VAL A 176 4.16 6.11 6.62
N GLY A 177 2.84 5.93 6.59
CA GLY A 177 2.13 4.97 7.45
C GLY A 177 2.66 3.54 7.30
N GLN A 178 2.97 3.12 6.08
CA GLN A 178 3.57 1.83 5.78
C GLN A 178 4.96 1.65 6.42
N VAL A 179 5.81 2.68 6.36
CA VAL A 179 7.14 2.66 7.03
C VAL A 179 6.97 2.59 8.55
N MET A 180 5.99 3.30 9.10
CA MET A 180 5.70 3.23 10.54
C MET A 180 5.20 1.85 10.96
N LEU A 181 4.33 1.23 10.15
CA LEU A 181 3.87 -0.14 10.36
C LEU A 181 5.05 -1.13 10.33
N ALA A 182 5.99 -0.96 9.39
CA ALA A 182 7.20 -1.76 9.30
C ALA A 182 8.07 -1.63 10.56
N ALA A 183 8.25 -0.41 11.07
CA ALA A 183 9.00 -0.17 12.29
C ALA A 183 8.32 -0.82 13.52
N ALA A 184 6.99 -0.73 13.61
CA ALA A 184 6.22 -1.37 14.67
C ALA A 184 6.33 -2.90 14.61
N LEU A 185 6.26 -3.50 13.41
CA LEU A 185 6.45 -4.93 13.20
C LEU A 185 7.86 -5.40 13.56
N THR A 186 8.88 -4.62 13.21
CA THR A 186 10.28 -4.91 13.60
C THR A 186 10.42 -4.92 15.11
N ALA A 187 9.88 -3.90 15.78
CA ALA A 187 9.90 -3.82 17.24
C ALA A 187 9.18 -5.01 17.89
N TYR A 188 8.02 -5.40 17.36
CA TYR A 188 7.26 -6.56 17.81
C TYR A 188 8.04 -7.88 17.64
N ALA A 189 8.65 -8.09 16.47
CA ALA A 189 9.44 -9.28 16.17
C ALA A 189 10.68 -9.40 17.08
N LEU A 190 11.35 -8.27 17.36
CA LEU A 190 12.53 -8.23 18.25
C LEU A 190 12.18 -8.51 19.73
N GLN A 191 10.95 -8.20 20.14
CA GLN A 191 10.49 -8.45 21.52
C GLN A 191 10.05 -9.91 21.77
N GLY A 192 10.27 -10.81 20.82
CA GLY A 192 9.88 -12.22 20.94
C GLY A 192 8.36 -12.42 20.91
N GLY A 193 7.68 -11.72 20.02
CA GLY A 193 6.26 -11.47 19.94
C GLY A 193 5.30 -12.67 19.88
N VAL A 194 5.76 -13.89 19.99
CA VAL A 194 4.88 -15.08 19.97
C VAL A 194 4.59 -15.62 21.37
N GLU A 195 5.47 -15.45 22.35
CA GLU A 195 5.29 -16.03 23.70
C GLU A 195 4.73 -15.07 24.77
N ARG A 196 4.63 -13.77 24.49
CA ARG A 196 4.21 -12.76 25.49
C ARG A 196 2.87 -12.11 25.24
N SER A 197 1.95 -12.78 24.59
CA SER A 197 0.61 -12.26 24.23
C SER A 197 -0.35 -11.94 25.37
N ALA A 198 0.02 -12.05 26.63
CA ALA A 198 -0.95 -11.93 27.71
C ALA A 198 -0.68 -10.86 28.77
N THR A 199 0.44 -10.18 28.74
CA THR A 199 0.76 -9.20 29.82
C THR A 199 1.29 -7.89 29.29
N ALA A 200 0.46 -6.86 29.50
CA ALA A 200 0.76 -5.44 29.43
C ALA A 200 1.16 -4.93 28.05
N LEU A 201 0.22 -4.25 27.41
CA LEU A 201 0.54 -3.17 26.47
C LEU A 201 1.50 -2.21 27.19
N GLU A 202 2.79 -2.44 27.09
CA GLU A 202 3.76 -1.43 27.51
C GLU A 202 3.57 -0.22 26.62
N ALA A 203 3.02 0.84 27.19
CA ALA A 203 2.67 2.08 26.50
C ALA A 203 3.88 2.76 25.82
N GLY A 204 5.10 2.39 26.22
CA GLY A 204 6.35 3.02 25.76
C GLY A 204 6.56 3.00 24.25
N PRO A 205 6.61 1.83 23.57
CA PRO A 205 6.85 1.75 22.13
C PRO A 205 5.73 2.39 21.32
N HIS A 206 4.47 2.20 21.75
CA HIS A 206 3.31 2.79 21.08
C HIS A 206 3.26 4.31 21.24
N ALA A 207 3.67 4.84 22.39
CA ALA A 207 3.79 6.28 22.63
C ALA A 207 4.87 6.92 21.75
N VAL A 208 6.00 6.23 21.53
CA VAL A 208 7.06 6.70 20.62
C VAL A 208 6.56 6.75 19.18
N VAL A 209 5.91 5.70 18.69
CA VAL A 209 5.34 5.66 17.33
C VAL A 209 4.27 6.73 17.16
N ALA A 210 3.35 6.86 18.11
CA ALA A 210 2.35 7.91 18.10
C ALA A 210 2.98 9.31 18.17
N GLY A 211 4.03 9.51 18.97
CA GLY A 211 4.78 10.75 19.07
C GLY A 211 5.46 11.13 17.77
N VAL A 212 6.11 10.20 17.09
CA VAL A 212 6.73 10.42 15.77
C VAL A 212 5.67 10.76 14.71
N ALA A 213 4.51 10.10 14.74
CA ALA A 213 3.41 10.40 13.84
C ALA A 213 2.88 11.83 14.05
N VAL A 214 2.62 12.21 15.30
CA VAL A 214 2.16 13.56 15.66
C VAL A 214 3.20 14.61 15.28
N LEU A 215 4.48 14.37 15.54
CA LEU A 215 5.57 15.27 15.14
C LEU A 215 5.64 15.40 13.61
N GLY A 216 5.52 14.30 12.87
CA GLY A 216 5.48 14.33 11.41
C GLY A 216 4.31 15.15 10.87
N MET A 217 3.11 14.99 11.45
CA MET A 217 1.93 15.78 11.11
C MET A 217 2.13 17.27 11.43
N LEU A 218 2.70 17.61 12.58
CA LEU A 218 2.96 18.99 12.99
C LEU A 218 4.00 19.67 12.09
N VAL A 219 5.07 18.96 11.74
CA VAL A 219 6.10 19.47 10.81
C VAL A 219 5.51 19.66 9.41
N GLY A 220 4.70 18.70 8.94
CA GLY A 220 3.99 18.79 7.67
C GLY A 220 3.03 19.98 7.64
N TYR A 221 2.21 20.15 8.66
CA TYR A 221 1.29 21.28 8.81
C TYR A 221 2.03 22.63 8.84
N TRP A 222 3.10 22.72 9.61
CA TRP A 222 3.89 23.96 9.73
C TRP A 222 4.62 24.32 8.43
N SER A 223 5.16 23.32 7.74
CA SER A 223 5.77 23.47 6.41
C SER A 223 4.74 23.98 5.38
N HIS A 224 3.55 23.39 5.39
CA HIS A 224 2.45 23.81 4.51
C HIS A 224 2.01 25.25 4.80
N ARG A 225 1.81 25.62 6.07
CA ARG A 225 1.44 26.97 6.50
C ARG A 225 2.50 28.01 6.14
N ARG A 226 3.81 27.66 6.20
CA ARG A 226 4.89 28.55 5.75
C ARG A 226 4.87 28.76 4.23
N ARG A 227 4.53 27.73 3.44
CA ARG A 227 4.37 27.86 1.99
C ARG A 227 3.23 28.79 1.63
N LEU A 228 2.07 28.64 2.24
CA LEU A 228 0.92 29.51 1.99
C LEU A 228 1.23 30.98 2.30
N ARG A 229 1.96 31.27 3.37
CA ARG A 229 2.38 32.65 3.69
C ARG A 229 3.36 33.25 2.68
N ARG A 230 4.20 32.43 2.04
CA ARG A 230 5.12 32.91 0.99
C ARG A 230 4.45 33.16 -0.36
N LEU A 231 3.27 32.57 -0.58
CA LEU A 231 2.48 32.78 -1.80
C LEU A 231 1.49 33.93 -1.66
N ALA A 232 1.24 34.39 -0.43
CA ALA A 232 0.34 35.52 -0.13
C ALA A 232 1.06 36.91 -0.02
N ASN A 233 2.40 36.90 -0.04
CA ASN A 233 3.26 38.08 -0.15
C ASN A 233 3.97 38.12 -1.50
#